data_e56fa75f920dd7cc25ae5e53331ce2d2
#
_entry.id   e56fa75f920dd7cc25ae5e53331ce2d2
#
_cell.length_a   1.000
_cell.length_b   1.000
_cell.length_c   1.000
_cell.angle_alpha   90.00
_cell.angle_beta   90.00
_cell.angle_gamma   90.00
#
_symmetry.space_group_name_H-M   'P 1'
#
loop_
_entity.id
_entity.type
_entity.pdbx_description
1 polymer ?
#
loop_
_entity_poly.entity_id
_entity_poly.type
_entity_poly.pdbx_seq_one_letter_code
_entity_poly.pdbx_strand_id
1 'polypeptide(L)' 'MPVFECRLKEDRAGMRKGTTIHVSTSLSSCDPDKIANECERLFGKKARDASYPGYWDIRKL' A
#
# COMPACT_ATOMS: atom_id res chain seq x y z
N MET A 1 -6.44 -5.42 15.52
CA MET A 1 -6.56 -4.29 14.58
C MET A 1 -6.83 -4.84 13.18
N PRO A 2 -7.65 -4.14 12.39
CA PRO A 2 -7.86 -4.59 11.01
C PRO A 2 -6.56 -4.59 10.21
N VAL A 3 -6.43 -5.55 9.33
CA VAL A 3 -5.30 -5.64 8.40
C VAL A 3 -5.85 -5.60 6.99
N PHE A 4 -5.26 -4.76 6.15
CA PHE A 4 -5.62 -4.65 4.75
C PHE A 4 -4.50 -5.24 3.89
N GLU A 5 -4.87 -6.04 2.91
CA GLU A 5 -3.95 -6.52 1.88
C GLU A 5 -4.08 -5.59 0.68
N CYS A 6 -2.96 -4.99 0.27
CA CYS A 6 -2.93 -4.06 -0.85
C CYS A 6 -2.07 -4.65 -1.95
N ARG A 7 -2.66 -4.83 -3.15
CA ARG A 7 -1.95 -5.34 -4.31
C ARG A 7 -1.87 -4.27 -5.38
N LEU A 8 -0.67 -3.97 -5.82
CA LEU A 8 -0.43 -2.92 -6.81
C LEU A 8 -1.03 -3.33 -8.16
N LYS A 9 -1.83 -2.44 -8.76
CA LYS A 9 -2.54 -2.72 -10.00
C LYS A 9 -1.67 -2.64 -11.24
N GLU A 10 -0.58 -1.87 -11.17
CA GLU A 10 0.35 -1.69 -12.30
C GLU A 10 1.71 -1.25 -11.80
N ASP A 11 2.74 -1.35 -12.65
CA ASP A 11 4.09 -0.93 -12.29
C ASP A 11 4.10 0.56 -11.93
N ARG A 12 4.64 0.90 -10.76
CA ARG A 12 4.66 2.27 -10.29
C ARG A 12 5.65 2.46 -9.16
N ALA A 13 6.30 3.64 -9.12
CA ALA A 13 7.20 4.01 -8.04
C ALA A 13 8.31 2.98 -7.78
N GLY A 14 8.78 2.33 -8.83
CA GLY A 14 9.82 1.32 -8.71
C GLY A 14 9.33 -0.06 -8.29
N MET A 15 8.02 -0.21 -8.09
CA MET A 15 7.40 -1.49 -7.74
C MET A 15 6.70 -2.08 -8.95
N ARG A 16 6.65 -3.40 -9.02
CA ARG A 16 6.00 -4.12 -10.12
C ARG A 16 4.53 -4.39 -9.82
N LYS A 17 3.74 -4.48 -10.88
CA LYS A 17 2.36 -4.96 -10.80
C LYS A 17 2.31 -6.25 -9.99
N GLY A 18 1.35 -6.33 -9.08
CA GLY A 18 1.19 -7.50 -8.23
C GLY A 18 1.95 -7.41 -6.91
N THR A 19 2.76 -6.36 -6.72
CA THR A 19 3.43 -6.13 -5.44
C THR A 19 2.37 -6.06 -4.33
N THR A 20 2.54 -6.86 -3.30
CA THR A 20 1.57 -6.96 -2.22
C THR A 20 2.17 -6.47 -0.92
N ILE A 21 1.44 -5.62 -0.21
CA ILE A 21 1.81 -5.15 1.12
C ILE A 21 0.64 -5.36 2.07
N HIS A 22 0.93 -5.38 3.36
CA HIS A 22 -0.09 -5.48 4.40
C HIS A 22 -0.03 -4.24 5.26
N VAL A 23 -1.18 -3.60 5.46
CA VAL A 23 -1.30 -2.39 6.25
C VAL A 23 -2.19 -2.67 7.44
N SER A 24 -1.64 -2.50 8.65
CA SER A 24 -2.39 -2.63 9.89
C SER A 24 -2.79 -1.25 10.37
N THR A 25 -4.08 -1.04 10.60
CA THR A 25 -4.58 0.27 11.01
C THR A 25 -5.85 0.11 11.85
N SER A 26 -6.07 1.04 12.76
CA SER A 26 -7.29 1.10 13.55
C SER A 26 -8.44 1.77 12.81
N LEU A 27 -8.18 2.32 11.61
CA LEU A 27 -9.20 2.98 10.81
C LEU A 27 -10.06 1.95 10.08
N SER A 28 -11.26 2.36 9.69
CA SER A 28 -12.18 1.49 8.95
C SER A 28 -11.78 1.31 7.49
N SER A 29 -10.88 2.13 6.99
CA SER A 29 -10.40 2.06 5.62
C SER A 29 -8.88 2.29 5.58
N CYS A 30 -8.25 1.86 4.48
CA CYS A 30 -6.82 2.00 4.32
C CYS A 30 -6.46 3.46 4.01
N ASP A 31 -5.67 4.06 4.88
CA ASP A 31 -5.25 5.44 4.78
C ASP A 31 -4.04 5.56 3.83
N PRO A 32 -4.01 6.54 2.91
CA PRO A 32 -2.82 6.74 2.05
C PRO A 32 -1.52 6.87 2.82
N ASP A 33 -1.53 7.54 3.97
CA ASP A 33 -0.33 7.69 4.79
C ASP A 33 0.19 6.34 5.27
N LYS A 34 -0.70 5.43 5.62
CA LYS A 34 -0.32 4.09 6.06
C LYS A 34 0.28 3.28 4.91
N ILE A 35 -0.29 3.41 3.71
CA ILE A 35 0.26 2.79 2.52
C ILE A 35 1.66 3.34 2.24
N ALA A 36 1.82 4.67 2.29
CA ALA A 36 3.11 5.30 2.05
C ALA A 36 4.17 4.83 3.04
N ASN A 37 3.83 4.79 4.32
CA ASN A 37 4.76 4.36 5.36
C ASN A 37 5.21 2.92 5.16
N GLU A 38 4.28 2.04 4.82
CA GLU A 38 4.60 0.63 4.59
C GLU A 38 5.45 0.45 3.34
N CYS A 39 5.13 1.17 2.26
CA CYS A 39 5.93 1.13 1.04
C CYS A 39 7.36 1.62 1.30
N GLU A 40 7.52 2.70 2.05
CA GLU A 40 8.84 3.21 2.39
C GLU A 40 9.63 2.21 3.22
N ARG A 41 8.99 1.58 4.18
CA ARG A 41 9.63 0.59 5.04
C ARG A 41 10.16 -0.60 4.24
N LEU A 42 9.39 -1.04 3.24
CA LEU A 42 9.73 -2.24 2.47
C LEU A 42 10.59 -1.95 1.24
N PHE A 43 10.39 -0.82 0.58
CA PHE A 43 10.96 -0.55 -0.74
C PHE A 43 11.72 0.78 -0.84
N GLY A 44 11.72 1.59 0.21
CA GLY A 44 12.42 2.87 0.21
C GLY A 44 11.52 4.06 -0.12
N LYS A 45 12.09 5.26 -0.06
CA LYS A 45 11.33 6.50 -0.17
C LYS A 45 10.59 6.67 -1.51
N LYS A 46 11.16 6.15 -2.59
CA LYS A 46 10.52 6.27 -3.91
C LYS A 46 9.14 5.61 -3.93
N ALA A 47 8.97 4.55 -3.17
CA ALA A 47 7.72 3.82 -3.14
C ALA A 47 6.56 4.63 -2.55
N ARG A 48 6.86 5.71 -1.81
CA ARG A 48 5.81 6.58 -1.27
C ARG A 48 4.98 7.26 -2.37
N ASP A 49 5.52 7.38 -3.56
CA ASP A 49 4.81 7.99 -4.69
C ASP A 49 3.57 7.19 -5.10
N ALA A 50 3.50 5.93 -4.73
CA ALA A 50 2.36 5.06 -5.03
C ALA A 50 1.39 4.93 -3.86
N SER A 51 1.30 5.93 -3.00
CA SER A 51 0.45 5.87 -1.81
C SER A 51 -1.04 6.06 -2.08
N TYR A 52 -1.40 6.55 -3.26
CA TYR A 52 -2.80 6.77 -3.60
C TYR A 52 -3.57 5.44 -3.61
N PRO A 53 -4.66 5.31 -2.82
CA PRO A 53 -5.38 4.04 -2.73
C PRO A 53 -5.91 3.50 -4.06
N GLY A 54 -6.17 4.38 -5.02
CA GLY A 54 -6.64 3.98 -6.35
C GLY A 54 -5.64 3.18 -7.16
N TYR A 55 -4.35 3.21 -6.79
CA TYR A 55 -3.31 2.41 -7.44
C TYR A 55 -3.28 0.97 -6.93
N TRP A 56 -3.98 0.71 -5.84
CA TRP A 56 -3.95 -0.57 -5.15
C TRP A 56 -5.30 -1.25 -5.18
N ASP A 57 -5.29 -2.57 -5.27
CA ASP A 57 -6.46 -3.39 -5.05
C ASP A 57 -6.45 -3.75 -3.56
N ILE A 58 -7.30 -3.10 -2.79
CA ILE A 58 -7.28 -3.17 -1.33
C ILE A 58 -8.37 -4.09 -0.83
N ARG A 59 -7.98 -5.05 0.00
CA ARG A 59 -8.90 -6.01 0.58
C ARG A 59 -8.70 -6.09 2.09
N LYS A 60 -9.77 -5.98 2.84
CA LYS A 60 -9.74 -6.16 4.28
C LYS A 60 -9.70 -7.66 4.61
N LEU A 61 -8.73 -8.03 5.41
CA LEU A 61 -8.56 -9.43 5.82
C LEU A 61 -9.34 -9.77 7.10
#